data_57b428ca047c4a4a508457073331afb3
#
_entry.id   57b428ca047c4a4a508457073331afb3
#
_cell.length_a   1.000
_cell.length_b   1.000
_cell.length_c   1.000
_cell.angle_alpha   90.00
_cell.angle_beta   90.00
_cell.angle_gamma   90.00
#
_symmetry.space_group_name_H-M   'P 1'
#
loop_
_entity.id
_entity.type
_entity.pdbx_description
1 polymer ?
#
loop_
_entity_poly.entity_id
_entity_poly.type
_entity_poly.pdbx_seq_one_letter_code
_entity_poly.pdbx_strand_id
1 'polypeptide(L)'
;MDSLEFESRLHELKARAHGRWTEILRTLGVDEKVLNKRNQPCPMCGGTDRFQYTDKFGEGNYHCRGCGPAGGLKLLQGYHGWDFSTTVKRVEECVGSVVVKPPLQPAERSAQRKRDLAKRLGEEANPISTGDEVDHYLRNRGLQLLEYPKTLRCHPALGYYEKDASGRSRKVGEYPAMLACIQGADGHAVTLHRTYLKNGKKALGRESKRLLSGGITGAAVRLFEPHKDLAIAEGIETALAVRHISGRPVWAALSAGNMEKLWVPETVRSIRIYADNDAHSEYRGQTSAFILAGRLKKEGIKPTRRRVQVFVPAIAGADWGDVWHSRVARSAKKAA
;
A
#
# COMPACT_ATOMS: atom_id res chain seq x y z
N MET A 1 15.57 18.13 35.37
CA MET A 1 14.56 18.21 34.33
C MET A 1 13.79 16.89 34.35
N ASP A 2 12.50 16.95 34.65
CA ASP A 2 11.69 15.77 34.82
C ASP A 2 11.55 15.03 33.47
N SER A 3 11.47 13.70 33.48
CA SER A 3 11.39 12.86 32.25
C SER A 3 10.19 13.25 31.36
N LEU A 4 9.08 13.64 31.99
CA LEU A 4 7.85 14.09 31.30
C LEU A 4 8.03 15.45 30.59
N GLU A 5 8.75 16.37 31.21
CA GLU A 5 9.07 17.65 30.57
C GLU A 5 10.00 17.47 29.35
N PHE A 6 10.95 16.57 29.46
CA PHE A 6 11.85 16.28 28.33
C PHE A 6 11.12 15.61 27.16
N GLU A 7 10.22 14.66 27.41
CA GLU A 7 9.42 14.01 26.37
C GLU A 7 8.48 15.01 25.69
N SER A 8 7.82 15.86 26.43
CA SER A 8 6.94 16.91 25.89
C SER A 8 7.71 17.88 24.99
N ARG A 9 8.87 18.34 25.45
CA ARG A 9 9.77 19.21 24.69
C ARG A 9 10.28 18.55 23.40
N LEU A 10 10.63 17.27 23.45
CA LEU A 10 11.06 16.52 22.28
C LEU A 10 9.93 16.34 21.26
N HIS A 11 8.70 16.11 21.75
CA HIS A 11 7.53 16.00 20.90
C HIS A 11 7.24 17.33 20.18
N GLU A 12 7.29 18.45 20.90
CA GLU A 12 7.12 19.79 20.32
C GLU A 12 8.22 20.11 19.30
N LEU A 13 9.48 19.77 19.61
CA LEU A 13 10.59 19.96 18.67
C LEU A 13 10.39 19.18 17.39
N LYS A 14 9.99 17.90 17.47
CA LYS A 14 9.69 17.08 16.30
C LYS A 14 8.56 17.66 15.46
N ALA A 15 7.49 18.17 16.09
CA ALA A 15 6.39 18.81 15.40
C ALA A 15 6.84 20.08 14.65
N ARG A 16 7.66 20.91 15.28
CA ARG A 16 8.22 22.15 14.69
C ARG A 16 9.23 21.87 13.59
N ALA A 17 9.99 20.77 13.67
CA ALA A 17 10.97 20.37 12.67
C ALA A 17 10.35 19.60 11.48
N HIS A 18 9.13 19.09 11.63
CA HIS A 18 8.46 18.30 10.61
C HIS A 18 8.35 19.03 9.27
N GLY A 19 8.72 18.36 8.17
CA GLY A 19 8.75 18.91 6.82
C GLY A 19 9.90 19.90 6.53
N ARG A 20 10.76 20.18 7.52
CA ARG A 20 11.87 21.15 7.44
C ARG A 20 13.25 20.49 7.55
N TRP A 21 13.28 19.17 7.69
CA TRP A 21 14.51 18.44 8.03
C TRP A 21 15.62 18.61 7.01
N THR A 22 15.33 18.67 5.71
CA THR A 22 16.36 18.88 4.70
C THR A 22 17.10 20.21 4.91
N GLU A 23 16.37 21.28 5.28
CA GLU A 23 16.94 22.60 5.54
C GLU A 23 17.69 22.63 6.88
N ILE A 24 17.15 21.98 7.91
CA ILE A 24 17.78 21.83 9.22
C ILE A 24 19.13 21.10 9.09
N LEU A 25 19.14 19.97 8.37
CA LEU A 25 20.35 19.18 8.12
C LEU A 25 21.40 19.99 7.38
N ARG A 26 21.00 20.76 6.38
CA ARG A 26 21.87 21.66 5.62
C ARG A 26 22.45 22.76 6.51
N THR A 27 21.62 23.43 7.30
CA THR A 27 22.03 24.50 8.22
C THR A 27 22.99 23.99 9.29
N LEU A 28 22.80 22.74 9.73
CA LEU A 28 23.69 22.08 10.70
C LEU A 28 24.90 21.40 10.06
N GLY A 29 25.21 21.67 8.78
CA GLY A 29 26.47 21.32 8.13
C GLY A 29 26.50 19.93 7.50
N VAL A 30 25.36 19.28 7.25
CA VAL A 30 25.32 18.04 6.47
C VAL A 30 25.52 18.37 4.99
N ASP A 31 26.52 17.75 4.35
CA ASP A 31 26.86 17.97 2.95
C ASP A 31 25.65 17.71 2.01
N GLU A 32 25.45 18.60 1.03
CA GLU A 32 24.42 18.46 -0.01
C GLU A 32 24.48 17.11 -0.74
N LYS A 33 25.67 16.55 -0.90
CA LYS A 33 25.84 15.22 -1.48
C LYS A 33 25.12 14.14 -0.69
N VAL A 34 25.03 14.27 0.62
CA VAL A 34 24.30 13.33 1.50
C VAL A 34 22.80 13.46 1.31
N LEU A 35 22.29 14.65 0.96
CA LEU A 35 20.88 15.00 0.85
C LEU A 35 20.29 14.85 -0.56
N ASN A 36 21.03 14.29 -1.52
CA ASN A 36 20.70 14.29 -2.94
C ASN A 36 19.70 13.22 -3.41
N LYS A 37 19.13 12.42 -2.52
CA LYS A 37 18.17 11.33 -2.79
C LYS A 37 18.69 10.19 -3.69
N ARG A 38 20.00 10.08 -3.92
CA ARG A 38 20.63 8.99 -4.67
C ARG A 38 21.26 7.98 -3.72
N ASN A 39 21.41 6.75 -4.20
CA ASN A 39 22.20 5.75 -3.48
C ASN A 39 23.67 6.16 -3.48
N GLN A 40 24.31 6.08 -2.33
CA GLN A 40 25.68 6.55 -2.10
C GLN A 40 26.31 5.87 -0.90
N PRO A 41 27.63 6.08 -0.65
CA PRO A 41 28.27 5.67 0.60
C PRO A 41 27.54 6.26 1.81
N CYS A 42 27.40 5.45 2.87
CA CYS A 42 26.80 5.94 4.09
C CYS A 42 27.79 6.84 4.85
N PRO A 43 27.38 8.06 5.25
CA PRO A 43 28.25 8.96 5.98
C PRO A 43 28.64 8.44 7.37
N MET A 44 27.95 7.41 7.89
CA MET A 44 28.18 6.84 9.22
C MET A 44 28.92 5.50 9.18
N CYS A 45 28.57 4.60 8.23
CA CYS A 45 29.15 3.25 8.17
C CYS A 45 29.86 2.92 6.85
N GLY A 46 30.05 3.91 5.96
CA GLY A 46 30.73 3.73 4.68
C GLY A 46 29.97 2.88 3.68
N GLY A 47 30.70 2.06 2.91
CA GLY A 47 30.17 1.26 1.80
C GLY A 47 30.09 2.09 0.52
N THR A 48 29.53 1.52 -0.57
CA THR A 48 29.54 2.15 -1.89
C THR A 48 28.23 2.85 -2.23
N ASP A 49 27.08 2.17 -1.97
CA ASP A 49 25.76 2.62 -2.49
C ASP A 49 24.61 2.29 -1.52
N ARG A 50 24.92 2.10 -0.24
CA ARG A 50 23.97 1.55 0.75
C ARG A 50 23.07 2.59 1.42
N PHE A 51 23.38 3.87 1.30
CA PHE A 51 22.65 4.97 1.94
C PHE A 51 21.84 5.76 0.92
N GLN A 52 20.61 6.11 1.28
CA GLN A 52 19.76 7.02 0.52
C GLN A 52 18.97 7.91 1.48
N TYR A 53 19.14 9.22 1.34
CA TYR A 53 18.29 10.21 1.99
C TYR A 53 16.99 10.36 1.19
N THR A 54 15.84 10.35 1.84
CA THR A 54 14.53 10.41 1.15
C THR A 54 13.64 11.53 1.65
N ASP A 55 13.69 11.84 2.94
CA ASP A 55 12.77 12.72 3.67
C ASP A 55 11.28 12.45 3.33
N LYS A 56 10.97 11.15 3.19
CA LYS A 56 9.66 10.69 2.67
C LYS A 56 8.49 11.08 3.58
N PHE A 57 8.76 11.16 4.88
CA PHE A 57 7.73 11.46 5.89
C PHE A 57 7.91 12.83 6.54
N GLY A 58 8.81 13.68 6.03
CA GLY A 58 9.08 15.00 6.59
C GLY A 58 9.85 14.97 7.92
N GLU A 59 10.51 13.86 8.25
CA GLU A 59 11.24 13.63 9.50
C GLU A 59 12.77 13.53 9.29
N GLY A 60 13.26 13.93 8.11
CA GLY A 60 14.65 13.74 7.72
C GLY A 60 14.99 12.29 7.43
N ASN A 61 14.03 11.53 6.92
CA ASN A 61 14.13 10.09 6.74
C ASN A 61 15.25 9.69 5.79
N TYR A 62 15.99 8.68 6.17
CA TYR A 62 16.94 7.98 5.32
C TYR A 62 16.83 6.47 5.49
N HIS A 63 17.37 5.74 4.55
CA HIS A 63 17.57 4.30 4.62
C HIS A 63 19.02 3.96 4.33
N CYS A 64 19.61 3.13 5.16
CA CYS A 64 20.94 2.55 4.94
C CYS A 64 20.86 1.04 5.10
N ARG A 65 21.38 0.27 4.14
CA ARG A 65 21.39 -1.21 4.22
C ARG A 65 22.29 -1.75 5.35
N GLY A 66 23.17 -0.91 5.90
CA GLY A 66 24.03 -1.29 7.05
C GLY A 66 23.51 -0.77 8.41
N CYS A 67 23.04 0.50 8.46
CA CYS A 67 22.59 1.14 9.71
C CYS A 67 21.07 1.01 9.95
N GLY A 68 20.30 0.57 8.95
CA GLY A 68 18.84 0.57 8.98
C GLY A 68 18.22 1.92 8.61
N PRO A 69 16.87 2.02 8.64
CA PRO A 69 16.15 3.26 8.43
C PRO A 69 16.11 4.12 9.70
N ALA A 70 16.23 5.45 9.56
CA ALA A 70 16.02 6.38 10.65
C ALA A 70 15.66 7.80 10.15
N GLY A 71 15.56 8.76 11.08
CA GLY A 71 15.23 10.16 10.81
C GLY A 71 16.39 11.13 11.05
N GLY A 72 16.10 12.43 10.89
CA GLY A 72 17.10 13.51 10.90
C GLY A 72 17.90 13.62 12.19
N LEU A 73 17.30 13.41 13.38
CA LEU A 73 18.05 13.40 14.65
C LEU A 73 19.15 12.34 14.63
N LYS A 74 18.83 11.11 14.20
CA LYS A 74 19.80 10.03 14.15
C LYS A 74 20.87 10.25 13.08
N LEU A 75 20.50 10.90 11.97
CA LEU A 75 21.48 11.29 10.95
C LEU A 75 22.50 12.29 11.51
N LEU A 76 22.05 13.33 12.22
CA LEU A 76 22.93 14.32 12.85
C LEU A 76 23.86 13.70 13.89
N GLN A 77 23.32 12.82 14.75
CA GLN A 77 24.12 12.08 15.72
C GLN A 77 25.26 11.33 15.04
N GLY A 78 24.93 10.52 14.04
CA GLY A 78 25.92 9.70 13.35
C GLY A 78 26.88 10.48 12.45
N TYR A 79 26.42 11.58 11.86
CA TYR A 79 27.23 12.42 10.96
C TYR A 79 28.28 13.24 11.71
N HIS A 80 27.88 13.85 12.84
CA HIS A 80 28.74 14.72 13.65
C HIS A 80 29.33 14.05 14.88
N GLY A 81 28.91 12.82 15.21
CA GLY A 81 29.32 12.17 16.46
C GLY A 81 28.71 12.80 17.72
N TRP A 82 27.63 13.55 17.61
CA TRP A 82 26.97 14.21 18.73
C TRP A 82 26.17 13.22 19.58
N ASP A 83 26.11 13.48 20.88
CA ASP A 83 25.17 12.82 21.75
C ASP A 83 23.72 13.30 21.48
N PHE A 84 22.77 12.62 22.09
CA PHE A 84 21.33 12.94 21.84
C PHE A 84 20.95 14.33 22.37
N SER A 85 21.45 14.71 23.55
CA SER A 85 21.17 16.00 24.19
C SER A 85 21.70 17.17 23.35
N THR A 86 22.96 17.08 22.93
CA THR A 86 23.60 18.05 22.02
C THR A 86 22.85 18.17 20.71
N THR A 87 22.43 17.03 20.13
CA THR A 87 21.68 17.02 18.86
C THR A 87 20.35 17.76 19.00
N VAL A 88 19.58 17.46 20.06
CA VAL A 88 18.30 18.12 20.34
C VAL A 88 18.49 19.63 20.50
N LYS A 89 19.47 20.05 21.31
CA LYS A 89 19.78 21.47 21.52
C LYS A 89 20.13 22.20 20.22
N ARG A 90 20.99 21.60 19.38
CA ARG A 90 21.38 22.20 18.10
C ARG A 90 20.20 22.30 17.12
N VAL A 91 19.34 21.31 17.11
CA VAL A 91 18.11 21.36 16.28
C VAL A 91 17.14 22.44 16.80
N GLU A 92 16.98 22.58 18.12
CA GLU A 92 16.14 23.64 18.71
C GLU A 92 16.63 25.03 18.35
N GLU A 93 17.92 25.29 18.47
CA GLU A 93 18.56 26.56 18.08
C GLU A 93 18.33 26.84 16.58
N CYS A 94 18.48 25.82 15.75
CA CYS A 94 18.27 25.92 14.31
C CYS A 94 16.78 26.18 13.96
N VAL A 95 15.84 25.46 14.58
CA VAL A 95 14.40 25.60 14.34
C VAL A 95 13.90 26.99 14.75
N GLY A 96 14.49 27.62 15.76
CA GLY A 96 14.16 28.99 16.18
C GLY A 96 14.66 30.07 15.22
N SER A 97 15.76 29.83 14.50
CA SER A 97 16.41 30.79 13.59
C SER A 97 16.00 30.64 12.12
N VAL A 98 15.45 29.50 11.72
CA VAL A 98 15.03 29.24 10.32
C VAL A 98 13.77 30.03 10.01
N VAL A 99 13.89 31.01 9.12
CA VAL A 99 12.73 31.74 8.55
C VAL A 99 11.75 30.75 7.94
N VAL A 100 10.53 30.74 8.43
CA VAL A 100 9.45 29.89 7.95
C VAL A 100 9.18 30.24 6.48
N LYS A 101 9.73 29.47 5.54
CA LYS A 101 9.05 29.35 4.25
C LYS A 101 7.73 28.62 4.51
N PRO A 102 6.61 29.12 3.98
CA PRO A 102 5.32 28.49 4.21
C PRO A 102 5.40 26.99 3.89
N PRO A 103 4.74 26.13 4.70
CA PRO A 103 4.81 24.69 4.54
C PRO A 103 4.52 24.32 3.09
N LEU A 104 5.33 23.44 2.56
CA LEU A 104 5.39 23.07 1.16
C LEU A 104 3.99 22.76 0.58
N GLN A 105 3.33 23.76 0.03
CA GLN A 105 2.18 23.59 -0.87
C GLN A 105 2.39 22.56 -2.02
N PRO A 106 3.64 22.17 -2.43
CA PRO A 106 3.83 21.13 -3.43
C PRO A 106 3.34 19.74 -3.01
N ALA A 107 3.45 19.34 -1.75
CA ALA A 107 3.01 18.01 -1.31
C ALA A 107 1.47 17.92 -1.23
N GLU A 108 0.82 18.94 -0.68
CA GLU A 108 -0.65 19.03 -0.63
C GLU A 108 -1.26 19.17 -2.02
N ARG A 109 -0.68 20.05 -2.87
CA ARG A 109 -1.08 20.17 -4.28
C ARG A 109 -0.88 18.86 -5.04
N SER A 110 0.20 18.12 -4.78
CA SER A 110 0.43 16.80 -5.38
C SER A 110 -0.60 15.78 -4.89
N ALA A 111 -0.93 15.76 -3.61
CA ALA A 111 -1.94 14.89 -3.04
C ALA A 111 -3.35 15.23 -3.58
N GLN A 112 -3.68 16.53 -3.69
CA GLN A 112 -4.95 16.97 -4.27
C GLN A 112 -5.06 16.57 -5.75
N ARG A 113 -4.04 16.85 -6.57
CA ARG A 113 -4.00 16.42 -7.99
C ARG A 113 -4.20 14.92 -8.16
N LYS A 114 -3.68 14.10 -7.24
CA LYS A 114 -3.86 12.64 -7.27
C LYS A 114 -5.28 12.24 -6.95
N ARG A 115 -5.91 12.89 -5.97
CA ARG A 115 -7.33 12.68 -5.65
C ARG A 115 -8.23 13.08 -6.82
N ASP A 116 -7.97 14.24 -7.42
CA ASP A 116 -8.71 14.74 -8.57
C ASP A 116 -8.57 13.81 -9.78
N LEU A 117 -7.35 13.29 -10.03
CA LEU A 117 -7.11 12.29 -11.07
C LEU A 117 -7.87 10.99 -10.78
N ALA A 118 -7.85 10.49 -9.56
CA ALA A 118 -8.58 9.27 -9.18
C ALA A 118 -10.09 9.45 -9.37
N LYS A 119 -10.63 10.59 -8.95
CA LYS A 119 -12.03 10.95 -9.13
C LYS A 119 -12.40 10.99 -10.61
N ARG A 120 -11.66 11.73 -11.43
CA ARG A 120 -11.88 11.83 -12.88
C ARG A 120 -11.87 10.46 -13.55
N LEU A 121 -10.84 9.64 -13.29
CA LEU A 121 -10.76 8.28 -13.86
C LEU A 121 -11.92 7.39 -13.41
N GLY A 122 -12.40 7.57 -12.18
CA GLY A 122 -13.59 6.88 -11.69
C GLY A 122 -14.87 7.35 -12.39
N GLU A 123 -14.97 8.63 -12.73
CA GLU A 123 -16.11 9.22 -13.47
C GLU A 123 -16.09 8.82 -14.97
N GLU A 124 -14.91 8.74 -15.59
CA GLU A 124 -14.72 8.29 -16.97
C GLU A 124 -14.99 6.78 -17.16
N ALA A 125 -14.93 6.00 -16.09
CA ALA A 125 -15.16 4.56 -16.13
C ALA A 125 -16.64 4.21 -15.97
N ASN A 126 -17.07 3.17 -16.68
CA ASN A 126 -18.44 2.65 -16.64
C ASN A 126 -18.59 1.52 -15.62
N PRO A 127 -19.80 1.25 -15.08
CA PRO A 127 -20.09 -0.02 -14.45
C PRO A 127 -19.72 -1.18 -15.38
N ILE A 128 -19.21 -2.27 -14.83
CA ILE A 128 -18.91 -3.46 -15.65
C ILE A 128 -20.23 -4.01 -16.20
N SER A 129 -20.27 -4.22 -17.50
CA SER A 129 -21.42 -4.76 -18.23
C SER A 129 -21.05 -6.02 -19.00
N THR A 130 -22.05 -6.85 -19.26
CA THR A 130 -21.88 -8.07 -20.05
C THR A 130 -21.27 -7.76 -21.42
N GLY A 131 -20.15 -8.41 -21.73
CA GLY A 131 -19.46 -8.27 -23.02
C GLY A 131 -18.41 -7.16 -23.05
N ASP A 132 -18.22 -6.36 -21.97
CA ASP A 132 -17.08 -5.44 -21.91
C ASP A 132 -15.75 -6.20 -21.63
N GLU A 133 -14.63 -5.52 -21.77
CA GLU A 133 -13.32 -6.15 -21.66
C GLU A 133 -13.03 -6.69 -20.25
N VAL A 134 -13.60 -6.08 -19.21
CA VAL A 134 -13.47 -6.56 -17.82
C VAL A 134 -14.31 -7.81 -17.61
N ASP A 135 -15.55 -7.83 -18.12
CA ASP A 135 -16.40 -9.02 -18.10
C ASP A 135 -15.74 -10.19 -18.85
N HIS A 136 -15.18 -9.95 -20.04
CA HIS A 136 -14.42 -10.97 -20.79
C HIS A 136 -13.22 -11.48 -19.98
N TYR A 137 -12.46 -10.58 -19.36
CA TYR A 137 -11.33 -10.93 -18.52
C TYR A 137 -11.74 -11.80 -17.33
N LEU A 138 -12.79 -11.42 -16.62
CA LEU A 138 -13.27 -12.16 -15.46
C LEU A 138 -13.92 -13.51 -15.86
N ARG A 139 -14.66 -13.56 -16.97
CA ARG A 139 -15.20 -14.82 -17.54
C ARG A 139 -14.09 -15.79 -17.91
N ASN A 140 -13.05 -15.33 -18.60
CA ASN A 140 -11.92 -16.18 -18.99
C ASN A 140 -11.18 -16.78 -17.79
N ARG A 141 -11.38 -16.19 -16.60
CA ARG A 141 -10.87 -16.70 -15.32
C ARG A 141 -11.91 -17.44 -14.48
N GLY A 142 -13.11 -17.68 -15.04
CA GLY A 142 -14.22 -18.28 -14.30
C GLY A 142 -14.71 -17.46 -13.10
N LEU A 143 -14.49 -16.14 -13.13
CA LEU A 143 -14.79 -15.21 -12.04
C LEU A 143 -15.99 -14.28 -12.35
N GLN A 144 -16.81 -14.62 -13.36
CA GLN A 144 -17.99 -13.83 -13.68
C GLN A 144 -19.00 -13.85 -12.52
N LEU A 145 -19.67 -12.73 -12.34
CA LEU A 145 -20.73 -12.53 -11.35
C LEU A 145 -22.02 -12.12 -12.08
N LEU A 146 -23.16 -12.40 -11.49
CA LEU A 146 -24.45 -11.90 -11.99
C LEU A 146 -24.52 -10.37 -11.89
N GLU A 147 -23.98 -9.82 -10.82
CA GLU A 147 -23.83 -8.40 -10.58
C GLU A 147 -22.41 -8.11 -10.06
N TYR A 148 -21.71 -7.23 -10.77
CA TYR A 148 -20.36 -6.84 -10.39
C TYR A 148 -20.35 -5.78 -9.27
N PRO A 149 -19.38 -5.85 -8.34
CA PRO A 149 -19.25 -4.85 -7.28
C PRO A 149 -19.07 -3.43 -7.85
N LYS A 150 -19.78 -2.45 -7.30
CA LYS A 150 -19.67 -1.03 -7.70
C LYS A 150 -18.27 -0.44 -7.55
N THR A 151 -17.45 -1.06 -6.72
CA THR A 151 -16.03 -0.72 -6.51
C THR A 151 -15.14 -1.15 -7.68
N LEU A 152 -15.64 -2.01 -8.57
CA LEU A 152 -14.99 -2.37 -9.83
C LEU A 152 -15.69 -1.67 -10.98
N ARG A 153 -14.92 -1.09 -11.90
CA ARG A 153 -15.43 -0.39 -13.08
C ARG A 153 -14.59 -0.71 -14.30
N CYS A 154 -15.18 -0.59 -15.49
CA CYS A 154 -14.51 -0.74 -16.77
C CYS A 154 -14.19 0.64 -17.35
N HIS A 155 -12.91 0.95 -17.53
CA HIS A 155 -12.47 2.10 -18.30
C HIS A 155 -12.16 1.65 -19.72
N PRO A 156 -12.78 2.24 -20.77
CA PRO A 156 -12.69 1.72 -22.13
C PRO A 156 -11.30 1.88 -22.75
N ALA A 157 -10.57 2.97 -22.42
CA ALA A 157 -9.26 3.28 -22.99
C ALA A 157 -8.43 4.12 -22.01
N LEU A 158 -7.74 3.47 -21.09
CA LEU A 158 -6.91 4.13 -20.09
C LEU A 158 -5.47 4.28 -20.60
N GLY A 159 -4.92 5.50 -20.52
CA GLY A 159 -3.53 5.77 -20.88
C GLY A 159 -2.54 4.97 -20.03
N TYR A 160 -1.63 4.27 -20.68
CA TYR A 160 -0.51 3.57 -20.05
C TYR A 160 0.77 4.38 -20.21
N TYR A 161 1.49 4.59 -19.11
CA TYR A 161 2.64 5.47 -19.06
C TYR A 161 3.87 4.71 -18.54
N GLU A 162 5.01 4.94 -19.16
CA GLU A 162 6.31 4.45 -18.71
C GLU A 162 7.26 5.61 -18.46
N LYS A 163 8.31 5.37 -17.67
CA LYS A 163 9.36 6.34 -17.47
C LYS A 163 10.40 6.16 -18.57
N ASP A 164 10.76 7.25 -19.25
CA ASP A 164 11.89 7.29 -20.19
C ASP A 164 13.24 7.28 -19.44
N ALA A 165 14.33 7.24 -20.18
CA ALA A 165 15.69 7.25 -19.64
C ALA A 165 15.99 8.49 -18.77
N SER A 166 15.25 9.59 -18.94
CA SER A 166 15.35 10.82 -18.13
C SER A 166 14.44 10.79 -16.88
N GLY A 167 13.66 9.70 -16.68
CA GLY A 167 12.71 9.56 -15.59
C GLY A 167 11.37 10.30 -15.81
N ARG A 168 11.14 10.89 -16.99
CA ARG A 168 9.90 11.55 -17.38
C ARG A 168 8.84 10.53 -17.77
N SER A 169 7.59 10.76 -17.36
CA SER A 169 6.47 9.90 -17.72
C SER A 169 6.02 10.17 -19.16
N ARG A 170 6.06 9.13 -20.00
CA ARG A 170 5.60 9.16 -21.39
C ARG A 170 4.45 8.19 -21.59
N LYS A 171 3.39 8.62 -22.28
CA LYS A 171 2.31 7.73 -22.70
C LYS A 171 2.80 6.82 -23.82
N VAL A 172 2.72 5.52 -23.61
CA VAL A 172 3.18 4.48 -24.56
C VAL A 172 2.03 3.69 -25.18
N GLY A 173 0.81 3.88 -24.69
CA GLY A 173 -0.38 3.23 -25.25
C GLY A 173 -1.65 3.57 -24.49
N GLU A 174 -2.76 3.03 -24.97
CA GLU A 174 -4.06 3.01 -24.30
C GLU A 174 -4.62 1.60 -24.32
N TYR A 175 -5.23 1.21 -23.20
CA TYR A 175 -5.80 -0.11 -23.03
C TYR A 175 -7.10 -0.02 -22.24
N PRO A 176 -8.09 -0.87 -22.52
CA PRO A 176 -9.16 -1.10 -21.56
C PRO A 176 -8.58 -1.46 -20.19
N ALA A 177 -9.24 -1.03 -19.13
CA ALA A 177 -8.71 -1.30 -17.79
C ALA A 177 -9.83 -1.56 -16.77
N MET A 178 -9.62 -2.54 -15.92
CA MET A 178 -10.38 -2.69 -14.70
C MET A 178 -9.85 -1.70 -13.67
N LEU A 179 -10.68 -0.78 -13.25
CA LEU A 179 -10.44 0.13 -12.14
C LEU A 179 -11.06 -0.44 -10.88
N ALA A 180 -10.29 -0.52 -9.81
CA ALA A 180 -10.77 -0.94 -8.50
C ALA A 180 -10.57 0.19 -7.48
N CYS A 181 -11.67 0.63 -6.87
CA CYS A 181 -11.67 1.67 -5.86
C CYS A 181 -11.10 1.14 -4.55
N ILE A 182 -10.03 1.75 -4.06
CA ILE A 182 -9.42 1.45 -2.76
C ILE A 182 -10.00 2.41 -1.74
N GLN A 183 -10.62 1.87 -0.68
CA GLN A 183 -11.32 2.62 0.34
C GLN A 183 -10.60 2.55 1.69
N GLY A 184 -10.49 3.70 2.36
CA GLY A 184 -9.94 3.82 3.70
C GLY A 184 -10.89 3.32 4.79
N ALA A 185 -10.48 3.46 6.05
CA ALA A 185 -11.29 3.05 7.21
C ALA A 185 -12.65 3.77 7.26
N ASP A 186 -12.68 5.02 6.85
CA ASP A 186 -13.86 5.88 6.74
C ASP A 186 -14.80 5.55 5.57
N GLY A 187 -14.44 4.57 4.74
CA GLY A 187 -15.20 4.20 3.53
C GLY A 187 -14.95 5.09 2.31
N HIS A 188 -14.21 6.19 2.46
CA HIS A 188 -13.91 7.07 1.34
C HIS A 188 -12.82 6.51 0.42
N ALA A 189 -12.91 6.88 -0.85
CA ALA A 189 -11.91 6.51 -1.85
C ALA A 189 -10.55 7.16 -1.53
N VAL A 190 -9.52 6.33 -1.38
CA VAL A 190 -8.13 6.75 -1.17
C VAL A 190 -7.39 6.87 -2.49
N THR A 191 -7.53 5.88 -3.35
CA THR A 191 -6.87 5.80 -4.65
C THR A 191 -7.51 4.69 -5.50
N LEU A 192 -6.96 4.45 -6.70
CA LEU A 192 -7.40 3.41 -7.64
C LEU A 192 -6.28 2.40 -7.90
N HIS A 193 -6.65 1.13 -7.92
CA HIS A 193 -5.85 0.07 -8.54
C HIS A 193 -6.32 -0.10 -10.00
N ARG A 194 -5.39 -0.23 -10.93
CA ARG A 194 -5.63 -0.35 -12.36
C ARG A 194 -5.09 -1.68 -12.86
N THR A 195 -5.89 -2.44 -13.57
CA THR A 195 -5.46 -3.64 -14.28
C THR A 195 -5.73 -3.43 -15.77
N TYR A 196 -4.67 -3.25 -16.56
CA TYR A 196 -4.77 -3.05 -18.01
C TYR A 196 -5.04 -4.38 -18.72
N LEU A 197 -5.97 -4.36 -19.64
CA LEU A 197 -6.53 -5.54 -20.31
C LEU A 197 -6.38 -5.45 -21.83
N LYS A 198 -6.36 -6.62 -22.47
CA LYS A 198 -6.40 -6.76 -23.93
C LYS A 198 -6.91 -8.17 -24.27
N ASN A 199 -7.99 -8.25 -25.06
CA ASN A 199 -8.58 -9.51 -25.52
C ASN A 199 -8.90 -10.47 -24.35
N GLY A 200 -9.55 -9.95 -23.29
CA GLY A 200 -9.90 -10.73 -22.10
C GLY A 200 -8.73 -11.27 -21.29
N LYS A 201 -7.54 -10.65 -21.40
CA LYS A 201 -6.31 -11.01 -20.67
C LYS A 201 -5.61 -9.76 -20.17
N LYS A 202 -4.63 -9.93 -19.27
CA LYS A 202 -3.74 -8.83 -18.86
C LYS A 202 -2.90 -8.38 -20.06
N ALA A 203 -2.94 -7.07 -20.35
CA ALA A 203 -2.33 -6.51 -21.56
C ALA A 203 -0.78 -6.61 -21.58
N LEU A 204 -0.13 -6.47 -20.43
CA LEU A 204 1.30 -6.19 -20.30
C LEU A 204 1.97 -7.14 -19.29
N GLY A 205 1.52 -8.39 -19.21
CA GLY A 205 2.08 -9.35 -18.28
C GLY A 205 2.10 -8.84 -16.83
N ARG A 206 3.26 -8.82 -16.19
CA ARG A 206 3.42 -8.36 -14.80
C ARG A 206 3.17 -6.86 -14.63
N GLU A 207 3.44 -6.05 -15.66
CA GLU A 207 3.25 -4.60 -15.64
C GLU A 207 1.79 -4.15 -15.82
N SER A 208 0.87 -5.09 -16.03
CA SER A 208 -0.56 -4.81 -16.19
C SER A 208 -1.21 -4.22 -14.95
N LYS A 209 -0.67 -4.48 -13.77
CA LYS A 209 -1.22 -4.01 -12.49
C LYS A 209 -0.47 -2.79 -12.01
N ARG A 210 -1.16 -1.67 -11.84
CA ARG A 210 -0.58 -0.43 -11.34
C ARG A 210 -1.46 0.25 -10.32
N LEU A 211 -0.86 0.67 -9.22
CA LEU A 211 -1.49 1.54 -8.25
C LEU A 211 -1.37 2.99 -8.71
N LEU A 212 -2.48 3.72 -8.68
CA LEU A 212 -2.40 5.17 -8.79
C LEU A 212 -1.78 5.69 -7.49
N SER A 213 -0.73 6.53 -7.59
CA SER A 213 0.06 6.90 -6.42
C SER A 213 -0.76 7.48 -5.26
N GLY A 214 -0.62 6.87 -4.11
CA GLY A 214 -1.28 7.18 -2.84
C GLY A 214 -0.93 6.10 -1.82
N GLY A 215 -0.93 6.44 -0.54
CA GLY A 215 -0.77 5.44 0.53
C GLY A 215 -2.03 4.58 0.62
N ILE A 216 -1.87 3.28 0.67
CA ILE A 216 -2.99 2.33 0.84
C ILE A 216 -3.00 1.66 2.21
N THR A 217 -2.17 2.15 3.14
CA THR A 217 -2.01 1.53 4.46
C THR A 217 -3.35 1.36 5.16
N GLY A 218 -3.72 0.12 5.44
CA GLY A 218 -4.97 -0.23 6.09
C GLY A 218 -6.22 -0.17 5.21
N ALA A 219 -6.12 0.31 3.97
CA ALA A 219 -7.22 0.39 3.02
C ALA A 219 -7.40 -0.91 2.23
N ALA A 220 -8.56 -1.10 1.61
CA ALA A 220 -8.88 -2.28 0.81
C ALA A 220 -9.74 -1.93 -0.41
N VAL A 221 -9.76 -2.81 -1.40
CA VAL A 221 -10.87 -2.88 -2.35
C VAL A 221 -12.00 -3.66 -1.67
N ARG A 222 -13.05 -2.94 -1.27
CA ARG A 222 -14.22 -3.52 -0.62
C ARG A 222 -15.19 -4.01 -1.68
N LEU A 223 -15.01 -5.27 -2.11
CA LEU A 223 -15.84 -5.83 -3.18
C LEU A 223 -17.28 -6.00 -2.74
N PHE A 224 -17.51 -6.36 -1.47
CA PHE A 224 -18.85 -6.55 -0.93
C PHE A 224 -18.91 -6.00 0.49
N GLU A 225 -20.05 -5.42 0.85
CA GLU A 225 -20.27 -4.90 2.21
C GLU A 225 -20.30 -6.04 3.24
N PRO A 226 -19.49 -5.96 4.31
CA PRO A 226 -19.49 -6.95 5.35
C PRO A 226 -20.67 -6.72 6.32
N HIS A 227 -21.27 -7.79 6.80
CA HIS A 227 -22.17 -7.73 7.95
C HIS A 227 -21.43 -8.16 9.21
N LYS A 228 -21.72 -9.40 9.69
CA LYS A 228 -20.98 -10.01 10.80
C LYS A 228 -19.79 -10.85 10.34
N ASP A 229 -19.76 -11.17 9.05
CA ASP A 229 -18.77 -12.01 8.39
C ASP A 229 -17.99 -11.21 7.34
N LEU A 230 -16.68 -11.50 7.21
CA LEU A 230 -15.81 -10.96 6.17
C LEU A 230 -14.77 -12.00 5.79
N ALA A 231 -14.57 -12.19 4.49
CA ALA A 231 -13.42 -12.84 3.92
C ALA A 231 -12.39 -11.79 3.44
N ILE A 232 -11.11 -12.10 3.58
CA ILE A 232 -10.00 -11.23 3.18
C ILE A 232 -9.05 -12.05 2.31
N ALA A 233 -8.65 -11.52 1.16
CA ALA A 233 -7.62 -12.09 0.30
C ALA A 233 -6.62 -11.01 -0.12
N GLU A 234 -5.48 -11.41 -0.69
CA GLU A 234 -4.49 -10.44 -1.15
C GLU A 234 -4.93 -9.77 -2.46
N GLY A 235 -5.11 -10.53 -3.51
CA GLY A 235 -5.43 -10.02 -4.84
C GLY A 235 -6.93 -9.86 -5.09
N ILE A 236 -7.31 -9.01 -6.05
CA ILE A 236 -8.72 -8.80 -6.46
C ILE A 236 -9.27 -10.09 -7.07
N GLU A 237 -8.52 -10.72 -7.96
CA GLU A 237 -8.91 -11.97 -8.60
C GLU A 237 -9.05 -13.11 -7.59
N THR A 238 -8.09 -13.22 -6.66
CA THR A 238 -8.14 -14.16 -5.52
C THR A 238 -9.37 -13.90 -4.64
N ALA A 239 -9.70 -12.66 -4.36
CA ALA A 239 -10.89 -12.28 -3.59
C ALA A 239 -12.19 -12.70 -4.29
N LEU A 240 -12.30 -12.49 -5.61
CA LEU A 240 -13.45 -12.95 -6.40
C LEU A 240 -13.57 -14.48 -6.40
N ALA A 241 -12.46 -15.21 -6.51
CA ALA A 241 -12.45 -16.68 -6.39
C ALA A 241 -12.94 -17.13 -4.99
N VAL A 242 -12.47 -16.46 -3.94
CA VAL A 242 -12.94 -16.69 -2.56
C VAL A 242 -14.43 -16.40 -2.41
N ARG A 243 -14.96 -15.38 -3.08
CA ARG A 243 -16.41 -15.11 -3.14
C ARG A 243 -17.18 -16.30 -3.69
N HIS A 244 -16.73 -16.85 -4.82
CA HIS A 244 -17.34 -18.05 -5.43
C HIS A 244 -17.24 -19.28 -4.53
N ILE A 245 -16.09 -19.47 -3.88
CA ILE A 245 -15.86 -20.63 -2.99
C ILE A 245 -16.71 -20.58 -1.74
N SER A 246 -16.84 -19.40 -1.14
CA SER A 246 -17.37 -19.23 0.23
C SER A 246 -18.74 -18.57 0.32
N GLY A 247 -19.20 -17.89 -0.75
CA GLY A 247 -20.42 -17.09 -0.75
C GLY A 247 -20.39 -15.84 0.15
N ARG A 248 -19.23 -15.55 0.79
CA ARG A 248 -19.10 -14.49 1.81
C ARG A 248 -18.75 -13.13 1.20
N PRO A 249 -19.10 -12.02 1.88
CA PRO A 249 -18.50 -10.73 1.58
C PRO A 249 -16.97 -10.83 1.63
N VAL A 250 -16.28 -10.22 0.66
CA VAL A 250 -14.83 -10.33 0.54
C VAL A 250 -14.21 -8.97 0.22
N TRP A 251 -13.02 -8.73 0.81
CA TRP A 251 -12.16 -7.57 0.54
C TRP A 251 -10.79 -8.02 0.01
N ALA A 252 -10.21 -7.22 -0.87
CA ALA A 252 -8.85 -7.42 -1.36
C ALA A 252 -7.89 -6.41 -0.71
N ALA A 253 -6.83 -6.92 -0.08
CA ALA A 253 -5.81 -6.12 0.61
C ALA A 253 -4.75 -5.54 -0.33
N LEU A 254 -4.62 -6.05 -1.54
CA LEU A 254 -3.74 -5.65 -2.65
C LEU A 254 -2.24 -5.98 -2.48
N SER A 255 -1.78 -6.25 -1.29
CA SER A 255 -0.43 -6.75 -1.02
C SER A 255 -0.33 -7.37 0.36
N ALA A 256 0.62 -8.28 0.54
CA ALA A 256 0.95 -8.91 1.82
C ALA A 256 1.20 -7.86 2.92
N GLY A 257 2.08 -6.88 2.69
CA GLY A 257 2.39 -5.84 3.68
C GLY A 257 1.23 -4.91 4.03
N ASN A 258 0.26 -4.70 3.13
CA ASN A 258 -0.95 -3.96 3.45
C ASN A 258 -1.97 -4.84 4.19
N MET A 259 -2.01 -6.14 3.89
CA MET A 259 -2.84 -7.10 4.62
C MET A 259 -2.56 -7.06 6.13
N GLU A 260 -1.31 -7.01 6.54
CA GLU A 260 -0.92 -6.91 7.96
C GLU A 260 -1.56 -5.73 8.68
N LYS A 261 -1.74 -4.62 7.98
CA LYS A 261 -2.24 -3.33 8.49
C LYS A 261 -3.72 -3.08 8.19
N LEU A 262 -4.38 -4.03 7.53
CA LEU A 262 -5.74 -3.86 7.03
C LEU A 262 -6.71 -3.51 8.16
N TRP A 263 -7.42 -2.40 8.01
CA TRP A 263 -8.49 -2.02 8.92
C TRP A 263 -9.73 -2.89 8.67
N VAL A 264 -10.37 -3.36 9.75
CA VAL A 264 -11.60 -4.16 9.69
C VAL A 264 -12.61 -3.60 10.69
N PRO A 265 -13.87 -3.32 10.26
CA PRO A 265 -14.90 -2.77 11.12
C PRO A 265 -15.11 -3.59 12.40
N GLU A 266 -15.37 -2.94 13.51
CA GLU A 266 -15.64 -3.62 14.79
C GLU A 266 -16.92 -4.48 14.77
N THR A 267 -17.84 -4.15 13.88
CA THR A 267 -19.08 -4.92 13.67
C THR A 267 -18.83 -6.32 13.11
N VAL A 268 -17.70 -6.55 12.47
CA VAL A 268 -17.31 -7.85 11.88
C VAL A 268 -16.80 -8.77 13.00
N ARG A 269 -17.49 -9.88 13.20
CA ARG A 269 -17.22 -10.87 14.26
C ARG A 269 -16.51 -12.12 13.76
N SER A 270 -16.77 -12.53 12.52
CA SER A 270 -16.22 -13.73 11.91
C SER A 270 -15.37 -13.33 10.71
N ILE A 271 -14.06 -13.53 10.81
CA ILE A 271 -13.09 -13.12 9.79
C ILE A 271 -12.38 -14.36 9.27
N ARG A 272 -12.34 -14.51 7.95
CA ARG A 272 -11.63 -15.58 7.26
C ARG A 272 -10.60 -14.97 6.34
N ILE A 273 -9.32 -15.23 6.61
CA ILE A 273 -8.19 -14.74 5.82
C ILE A 273 -7.75 -15.86 4.89
N TYR A 274 -7.77 -15.60 3.62
CA TYR A 274 -7.40 -16.55 2.56
C TYR A 274 -6.02 -16.13 2.02
N ALA A 275 -4.98 -16.75 2.58
CA ALA A 275 -3.60 -16.51 2.19
C ALA A 275 -3.22 -17.35 0.97
N ASP A 276 -2.33 -16.81 0.14
CA ASP A 276 -1.69 -17.58 -0.92
C ASP A 276 -0.62 -18.51 -0.29
N ASN A 277 -0.34 -19.65 -0.92
CA ASN A 277 0.69 -20.57 -0.43
C ASN A 277 2.05 -20.25 -1.04
N ASP A 278 2.71 -19.26 -0.48
CA ASP A 278 4.01 -18.75 -0.94
C ASP A 278 5.20 -19.55 -0.38
N ALA A 279 5.08 -20.88 -0.27
CA ALA A 279 6.14 -21.73 0.28
C ALA A 279 7.49 -21.57 -0.45
N HIS A 280 7.47 -21.16 -1.73
CA HIS A 280 8.66 -20.90 -2.54
C HIS A 280 9.20 -19.47 -2.41
N SER A 281 8.50 -18.59 -1.68
CA SER A 281 8.81 -17.17 -1.51
C SER A 281 8.81 -16.76 -0.03
N GLU A 282 9.49 -17.52 0.81
CA GLU A 282 9.67 -17.26 2.24
C GLU A 282 8.35 -17.17 3.03
N TYR A 283 7.30 -17.83 2.56
CA TYR A 283 5.95 -17.86 3.18
C TYR A 283 5.33 -16.48 3.38
N ARG A 284 5.61 -15.53 2.49
CA ARG A 284 5.26 -14.12 2.68
C ARG A 284 3.75 -13.91 2.84
N GLY A 285 2.93 -14.54 2.00
CA GLY A 285 1.46 -14.45 2.08
C GLY A 285 0.92 -15.04 3.37
N GLN A 286 1.41 -16.24 3.77
CA GLN A 286 1.00 -16.89 5.01
C GLN A 286 1.40 -16.07 6.23
N THR A 287 2.63 -15.57 6.28
CA THR A 287 3.16 -14.74 7.38
C THR A 287 2.30 -13.50 7.59
N SER A 288 2.00 -12.75 6.53
CA SER A 288 1.17 -11.55 6.59
C SER A 288 -0.27 -11.85 7.04
N ALA A 289 -0.83 -12.98 6.59
CA ALA A 289 -2.16 -13.43 7.03
C ALA A 289 -2.20 -13.78 8.52
N PHE A 290 -1.17 -14.45 9.05
CA PHE A 290 -1.09 -14.78 10.47
C PHE A 290 -0.81 -13.53 11.33
N ILE A 291 -0.02 -12.56 10.85
CA ILE A 291 0.16 -11.26 11.52
C ILE A 291 -1.17 -10.54 11.64
N LEU A 292 -1.94 -10.43 10.55
CA LEU A 292 -3.29 -9.87 10.59
C LEU A 292 -4.21 -10.63 11.56
N ALA A 293 -4.22 -11.96 11.49
CA ALA A 293 -5.05 -12.78 12.35
C ALA A 293 -4.73 -12.57 13.84
N GLY A 294 -3.45 -12.52 14.20
CA GLY A 294 -2.98 -12.26 15.55
C GLY A 294 -3.42 -10.89 16.05
N ARG A 295 -3.28 -9.84 15.21
CA ARG A 295 -3.71 -8.47 15.52
C ARG A 295 -5.23 -8.42 15.75
N LEU A 296 -6.03 -8.94 14.81
CA LEU A 296 -7.49 -8.91 14.90
C LEU A 296 -8.05 -9.68 16.10
N LYS A 297 -7.38 -10.76 16.52
CA LYS A 297 -7.74 -11.47 17.76
C LYS A 297 -7.46 -10.64 19.02
N LYS A 298 -6.36 -9.87 19.03
CA LYS A 298 -5.99 -8.96 20.14
C LYS A 298 -6.91 -7.74 20.20
N GLU A 299 -7.28 -7.16 19.08
CA GLU A 299 -8.20 -6.02 18.99
C GLU A 299 -9.61 -6.37 19.41
N GLY A 300 -10.01 -7.62 19.32
CA GLY A 300 -11.31 -8.13 19.78
C GLY A 300 -11.39 -8.17 21.31
N ILE A 301 -11.66 -7.03 21.97
CA ILE A 301 -11.79 -6.90 23.43
C ILE A 301 -13.09 -7.56 23.91
N LYS A 302 -13.04 -8.22 25.10
CA LYS A 302 -14.23 -8.77 25.77
C LYS A 302 -15.36 -7.72 25.87
N PRO A 303 -16.65 -8.10 25.68
CA PRO A 303 -17.19 -9.47 25.54
C PRO A 303 -17.24 -10.00 24.10
N THR A 304 -16.69 -9.30 23.13
CA THR A 304 -16.92 -9.54 21.69
C THR A 304 -15.69 -10.06 20.97
N ARG A 305 -15.18 -11.21 21.40
CA ARG A 305 -14.07 -11.88 20.72
C ARG A 305 -14.38 -12.14 19.25
N ARG A 306 -13.52 -11.64 18.35
CA ARG A 306 -13.55 -11.98 16.93
C ARG A 306 -13.14 -13.44 16.71
N ARG A 307 -13.92 -14.17 15.90
CA ARG A 307 -13.49 -15.47 15.38
C ARG A 307 -12.66 -15.24 14.12
N VAL A 308 -11.36 -15.50 14.20
CA VAL A 308 -10.43 -15.32 13.08
C VAL A 308 -9.85 -16.67 12.69
N GLN A 309 -9.91 -17.00 11.40
CA GLN A 309 -9.37 -18.22 10.80
C GLN A 309 -8.52 -17.86 9.60
N VAL A 310 -7.40 -18.57 9.41
CA VAL A 310 -6.53 -18.45 8.22
C VAL A 310 -6.67 -19.73 7.42
N PHE A 311 -6.84 -19.59 6.12
CA PHE A 311 -6.94 -20.67 5.16
C PHE A 311 -5.79 -20.52 4.15
N VAL A 312 -5.11 -21.62 3.87
CA VAL A 312 -3.98 -21.68 2.91
C VAL A 312 -4.25 -22.84 1.96
N PRO A 313 -4.06 -22.70 0.63
CA PRO A 313 -4.13 -23.82 -0.30
C PRO A 313 -3.16 -24.93 0.08
N ALA A 314 -3.51 -26.18 -0.17
CA ALA A 314 -2.66 -27.33 0.16
C ALA A 314 -1.42 -27.42 -0.74
N ILE A 315 -1.51 -26.93 -1.99
CA ILE A 315 -0.44 -27.00 -2.97
C ILE A 315 0.47 -25.79 -2.82
N ALA A 316 1.78 -26.01 -2.67
CA ALA A 316 2.77 -24.95 -2.63
C ALA A 316 2.79 -24.16 -3.94
N GLY A 317 2.84 -22.84 -3.84
CA GLY A 317 2.78 -21.91 -4.97
C GLY A 317 1.38 -21.64 -5.52
N ALA A 318 0.33 -22.30 -4.98
CA ALA A 318 -1.05 -22.07 -5.42
C ALA A 318 -1.71 -20.89 -4.68
N ASP A 319 -2.55 -20.16 -5.39
CA ASP A 319 -3.50 -19.20 -4.84
C ASP A 319 -4.95 -19.75 -4.82
N TRP A 320 -5.88 -18.99 -4.27
CA TRP A 320 -7.30 -19.40 -4.22
C TRP A 320 -8.00 -19.30 -5.59
N GLY A 321 -7.43 -18.59 -6.56
CA GLY A 321 -7.84 -18.63 -7.96
C GLY A 321 -7.57 -20.01 -8.57
N ASP A 322 -6.41 -20.61 -8.30
CA ASP A 322 -6.04 -21.97 -8.74
C ASP A 322 -6.98 -23.02 -8.13
N VAL A 323 -7.30 -22.86 -6.84
CA VAL A 323 -8.28 -23.74 -6.15
C VAL A 323 -9.65 -23.65 -6.81
N TRP A 324 -10.10 -22.43 -7.15
CA TRP A 324 -11.36 -22.21 -7.84
C TRP A 324 -11.37 -22.83 -9.23
N HIS A 325 -10.36 -22.55 -10.05
CA HIS A 325 -10.23 -23.13 -11.40
C HIS A 325 -10.27 -24.67 -11.36
N SER A 326 -9.59 -25.29 -10.41
CA SER A 326 -9.60 -26.75 -10.23
C SER A 326 -11.01 -27.27 -9.91
N ARG A 327 -11.81 -26.53 -9.14
CA ARG A 327 -13.22 -26.91 -8.85
C ARG A 327 -14.11 -26.81 -10.07
N VAL A 328 -14.00 -25.71 -10.82
CA VAL A 328 -14.78 -25.50 -12.06
C VAL A 328 -14.48 -26.61 -13.09
N ALA A 329 -13.19 -26.92 -13.29
CA ALA A 329 -12.78 -27.98 -14.22
C ALA A 329 -13.31 -29.36 -13.82
N ARG A 330 -13.32 -29.69 -12.52
CA ARG A 330 -13.90 -30.96 -12.02
C ARG A 330 -15.42 -31.02 -12.20
N SER A 331 -16.11 -29.88 -11.98
CA SER A 331 -17.56 -29.83 -12.16
C SER A 331 -17.96 -30.01 -13.64
N ALA A 332 -17.23 -29.39 -14.57
CA ALA A 332 -17.42 -29.58 -16.00
C ALA A 332 -17.23 -31.04 -16.45
N LYS A 333 -16.19 -31.73 -15.91
CA LYS A 333 -15.93 -33.15 -16.21
C LYS A 333 -16.98 -34.11 -15.65
N LYS A 334 -17.72 -33.71 -14.59
CA LYS A 334 -18.82 -34.52 -14.05
C LYS A 334 -20.14 -34.33 -14.77
N ALA A 335 -20.27 -33.23 -15.51
CA ALA A 335 -21.48 -32.89 -16.27
C ALA A 335 -21.41 -33.34 -17.74
N ALA A 336 -20.23 -33.73 -18.22
CA ALA A 336 -19.98 -34.35 -19.52
C ALA A 336 -19.93 -35.89 -19.41
#